data_6ad5642cba9db3363b5efb34bcc69f7d
#
_entry.id   6ad5642cba9db3363b5efb34bcc69f7d
#
_cell.length_a   1.000
_cell.length_b   1.000
_cell.length_c   1.000
_cell.angle_alpha   90.00
_cell.angle_beta   90.00
_cell.angle_gamma   90.00
#
_symmetry.space_group_name_H-M   'P 1'
#
loop_
_entity.id
_entity.type
_entity.pdbx_description
1 polymer ?
#
loop_
_entity_poly.entity_id
_entity_poly.type
_entity_poly.pdbx_seq_one_letter_code
_entity_poly.pdbx_strand_id
1 'polypeptide(L)'
;MKLFHELLESSAAAHGHLCPGQVVGVRMAMLGCRLIGLDETTQRDQIKKLIVYVEMDRCTADAVAHVSGVKLGRRSLKFADYGIMAATFLNLETGKAFRVVSTEEARDLATVYAPEVSGKSRQQLTAYCCMPDSVLFRVQQVRVPIKPVDLPGPTQRKVTCGSCGQVVRDGREVVSGGGYVCRPCAEGAYFSNAREVTWADMNWAPGEAPELSASHDHGHHFKNPGKRHAEVIALR
;
A
#
# COMPACT_ATOMS: atom_id res chain seq x y z
N MET A 1 -23.54 -4.93 2.01
CA MET A 1 -22.44 -4.24 2.73
C MET A 1 -22.78 -4.14 4.20
N LYS A 2 -21.81 -4.33 5.11
CA LYS A 2 -22.00 -4.07 6.54
C LYS A 2 -22.40 -2.62 6.77
N LEU A 3 -23.08 -2.36 7.90
CA LEU A 3 -23.47 -1.00 8.28
C LEU A 3 -22.23 -0.13 8.56
N PHE A 4 -22.33 1.15 8.32
CA PHE A 4 -21.23 2.11 8.53
C PHE A 4 -20.62 1.99 9.94
N HIS A 5 -21.44 1.90 10.97
CA HIS A 5 -20.96 1.81 12.36
C HIS A 5 -20.17 0.52 12.63
N GLU A 6 -20.60 -0.61 12.08
CA GLU A 6 -19.87 -1.89 12.22
C GLU A 6 -18.50 -1.83 11.53
N LEU A 7 -18.45 -1.21 10.35
CA LEU A 7 -17.20 -1.02 9.61
C LEU A 7 -16.26 -0.06 10.33
N LEU A 8 -16.80 1.02 10.89
CA LEU A 8 -16.02 2.01 11.62
C LEU A 8 -15.43 1.43 12.89
N GLU A 9 -16.23 0.70 13.68
CA GLU A 9 -15.78 0.03 14.89
C GLU A 9 -14.70 -1.01 14.58
N SER A 10 -14.93 -1.87 13.59
CA SER A 10 -13.96 -2.86 13.14
C SER A 10 -12.67 -2.24 12.63
N SER A 11 -12.75 -1.13 11.87
CA SER A 11 -11.60 -0.42 11.34
C SER A 11 -10.80 0.27 12.45
N ALA A 12 -11.49 0.93 13.39
CA ALA A 12 -10.87 1.57 14.54
C ALA A 12 -10.16 0.56 15.46
N ALA A 13 -10.76 -0.60 15.67
CA ALA A 13 -10.15 -1.69 16.45
C ALA A 13 -8.86 -2.21 15.76
N ALA A 14 -8.89 -2.40 14.45
CA ALA A 14 -7.72 -2.83 13.68
C ALA A 14 -6.61 -1.76 13.64
N HIS A 15 -6.98 -0.48 13.62
CA HIS A 15 -6.05 0.66 13.63
C HIS A 15 -5.49 0.99 15.03
N GLY A 16 -6.18 0.53 16.09
CA GLY A 16 -5.81 0.75 17.49
C GLY A 16 -6.53 1.91 18.17
N HIS A 17 -7.18 2.81 17.44
CA HIS A 17 -7.98 3.90 17.99
C HIS A 17 -8.93 4.50 16.95
N LEU A 18 -9.98 5.15 17.43
CA LEU A 18 -10.91 5.90 16.60
C LEU A 18 -10.41 7.35 16.40
N CYS A 19 -10.31 7.79 15.16
CA CYS A 19 -9.93 9.16 14.80
C CYS A 19 -10.71 9.66 13.57
N PRO A 20 -10.72 10.97 13.28
CA PRO A 20 -11.39 11.52 12.10
C PRO A 20 -10.95 10.87 10.79
N GLY A 21 -9.68 10.50 10.66
CA GLY A 21 -9.15 9.82 9.48
C GLY A 21 -9.76 8.43 9.25
N GLN A 22 -10.10 7.71 10.34
CA GLN A 22 -10.81 6.43 10.25
C GLN A 22 -12.23 6.63 9.71
N VAL A 23 -12.95 7.65 10.19
CA VAL A 23 -14.30 7.97 9.68
C VAL A 23 -14.27 8.28 8.19
N VAL A 24 -13.36 9.18 7.77
CA VAL A 24 -13.18 9.54 6.36
C VAL A 24 -12.84 8.32 5.52
N GLY A 25 -11.90 7.50 5.95
CA GLY A 25 -11.44 6.33 5.20
C GLY A 25 -12.50 5.24 5.04
N VAL A 26 -13.27 4.96 6.10
CA VAL A 26 -14.40 4.02 6.03
C VAL A 26 -15.44 4.50 5.03
N ARG A 27 -15.86 5.77 5.12
CA ARG A 27 -16.84 6.35 4.19
C ARG A 27 -16.32 6.42 2.76
N MET A 28 -15.04 6.79 2.58
CA MET A 28 -14.37 6.82 1.28
C MET A 28 -14.38 5.43 0.62
N ALA A 29 -14.07 4.39 1.39
CA ALA A 29 -14.08 3.02 0.89
C ALA A 29 -15.48 2.53 0.53
N MET A 30 -16.48 2.82 1.38
CA MET A 30 -17.88 2.49 1.11
C MET A 30 -18.38 3.16 -0.18
N LEU A 31 -18.11 4.46 -0.34
CA LEU A 31 -18.49 5.22 -1.53
C LEU A 31 -17.75 4.71 -2.77
N GLY A 32 -16.44 4.54 -2.69
CA GLY A 32 -15.60 4.10 -3.81
C GLY A 32 -15.98 2.71 -4.32
N CYS A 33 -16.19 1.76 -3.42
CA CYS A 33 -16.63 0.41 -3.78
C CYS A 33 -18.02 0.41 -4.44
N ARG A 34 -18.96 1.19 -3.92
CA ARG A 34 -20.30 1.36 -4.50
C ARG A 34 -20.24 1.93 -5.93
N LEU A 35 -19.43 2.96 -6.16
CA LEU A 35 -19.30 3.62 -7.46
C LEU A 35 -18.79 2.68 -8.55
N ILE A 36 -17.94 1.71 -8.21
CA ILE A 36 -17.42 0.72 -9.16
C ILE A 36 -18.25 -0.58 -9.23
N GLY A 37 -19.34 -0.67 -8.46
CA GLY A 37 -20.25 -1.83 -8.43
C GLY A 37 -19.66 -3.04 -7.69
N LEU A 38 -18.87 -2.83 -6.65
CA LEU A 38 -18.28 -3.86 -5.81
C LEU A 38 -18.66 -3.65 -4.33
N ASP A 39 -19.96 -3.66 -4.04
CA ASP A 39 -20.48 -3.35 -2.70
C ASP A 39 -20.16 -4.39 -1.63
N GLU A 40 -19.86 -5.62 -2.02
CA GLU A 40 -19.59 -6.74 -1.10
C GLU A 40 -18.14 -7.23 -1.20
N THR A 41 -17.18 -6.33 -1.04
CA THR A 41 -15.75 -6.62 -1.15
C THR A 41 -15.24 -7.67 -0.16
N THR A 42 -16.01 -8.00 0.87
CA THR A 42 -15.73 -9.12 1.78
C THR A 42 -15.88 -10.49 1.10
N GLN A 43 -16.61 -10.57 -0.01
CA GLN A 43 -16.74 -11.80 -0.80
C GLN A 43 -15.47 -12.04 -1.62
N ARG A 44 -14.99 -13.28 -1.58
CA ARG A 44 -13.71 -13.68 -2.19
C ARG A 44 -13.62 -13.37 -3.69
N ASP A 45 -14.74 -13.43 -4.39
CA ASP A 45 -14.77 -13.19 -5.84
C ASP A 45 -14.75 -11.72 -6.19
N GLN A 46 -15.33 -10.86 -5.37
CA GLN A 46 -15.31 -9.41 -5.57
C GLN A 46 -13.96 -8.80 -5.25
N ILE A 47 -13.30 -9.25 -4.18
CA ILE A 47 -11.98 -8.71 -3.80
C ILE A 47 -10.90 -9.00 -4.85
N LYS A 48 -11.05 -10.06 -5.66
CA LYS A 48 -10.11 -10.34 -6.76
C LYS A 48 -10.22 -9.35 -7.92
N LYS A 49 -11.36 -8.67 -8.04
CA LYS A 49 -11.65 -7.68 -9.10
C LYS A 49 -11.25 -6.27 -8.71
N LEU A 50 -10.84 -6.07 -7.47
CA LEU A 50 -10.59 -4.75 -6.88
C LEU A 50 -9.10 -4.43 -6.80
N ILE A 51 -8.74 -3.25 -7.31
CA ILE A 51 -7.49 -2.56 -6.96
C ILE A 51 -7.84 -1.20 -6.38
N VAL A 52 -7.14 -0.83 -5.30
CA VAL A 52 -7.25 0.50 -4.71
C VAL A 52 -5.87 1.15 -4.68
N TYR A 53 -5.79 2.39 -5.13
CA TYR A 53 -4.65 3.28 -4.93
C TYR A 53 -4.98 4.23 -3.79
N VAL A 54 -4.13 4.30 -2.77
CA VAL A 54 -4.19 5.33 -1.73
C VAL A 54 -3.08 6.34 -1.98
N GLU A 55 -3.37 7.64 -1.76
CA GLU A 55 -2.46 8.72 -2.13
C GLU A 55 -1.78 9.37 -0.91
N MET A 56 -1.91 8.74 0.25
CA MET A 56 -1.26 9.14 1.50
C MET A 56 -1.07 7.95 2.44
N ASP A 57 -0.12 8.05 3.34
CA ASP A 57 0.26 7.09 4.37
C ASP A 57 -0.29 7.49 5.77
N ARG A 58 -1.60 7.73 5.85
CA ARG A 58 -2.28 8.16 7.09
C ARG A 58 -3.43 7.21 7.45
N CYS A 59 -4.03 7.42 8.61
CA CYS A 59 -5.15 6.64 9.15
C CYS A 59 -6.24 6.30 8.12
N THR A 60 -6.50 7.21 7.17
CA THR A 60 -7.46 7.01 6.08
C THR A 60 -7.07 5.84 5.18
N ALA A 61 -5.77 5.65 4.90
CA ALA A 61 -5.30 4.54 4.08
C ALA A 61 -5.55 3.18 4.74
N ASP A 62 -5.35 3.10 6.06
CA ASP A 62 -5.63 1.89 6.84
C ASP A 62 -7.12 1.54 6.81
N ALA A 63 -7.98 2.56 7.01
CA ALA A 63 -9.42 2.36 6.96
C ALA A 63 -9.91 1.94 5.56
N VAL A 64 -9.39 2.57 4.51
CA VAL A 64 -9.67 2.18 3.12
C VAL A 64 -9.26 0.73 2.87
N ALA A 65 -8.07 0.33 3.30
CA ALA A 65 -7.57 -1.04 3.14
C ALA A 65 -8.40 -2.04 3.95
N HIS A 66 -8.77 -1.69 5.19
CA HIS A 66 -9.56 -2.54 6.07
C HIS A 66 -10.96 -2.82 5.48
N VAL A 67 -11.68 -1.76 5.11
CA VAL A 67 -13.06 -1.85 4.59
C VAL A 67 -13.11 -2.54 3.22
N SER A 68 -12.23 -2.17 2.31
CA SER A 68 -12.18 -2.75 0.97
C SER A 68 -11.53 -4.13 0.92
N GLY A 69 -10.81 -4.54 1.98
CA GLY A 69 -10.11 -5.81 2.07
C GLY A 69 -8.86 -5.94 1.19
N VAL A 70 -8.43 -4.87 0.53
CA VAL A 70 -7.21 -4.87 -0.29
C VAL A 70 -5.96 -4.94 0.58
N LYS A 71 -4.87 -5.50 0.04
CA LYS A 71 -3.60 -5.68 0.77
C LYS A 71 -2.40 -5.46 -0.16
N LEU A 72 -1.33 -4.86 0.37
CA LEU A 72 -0.05 -4.72 -0.36
C LEU A 72 0.49 -6.08 -0.83
N GLY A 73 0.54 -7.06 0.04
CA GLY A 73 1.03 -8.40 -0.29
C GLY A 73 0.20 -9.17 -1.32
N ARG A 74 -1.05 -8.75 -1.56
CA ARG A 74 -1.90 -9.25 -2.65
C ARG A 74 -1.78 -8.41 -3.92
N ARG A 75 -1.01 -7.32 -3.88
CA ARG A 75 -0.86 -6.35 -4.98
C ARG A 75 -2.17 -5.67 -5.37
N SER A 76 -3.20 -5.76 -4.54
CA SER A 76 -4.50 -5.11 -4.71
C SER A 76 -4.55 -3.73 -4.05
N LEU A 77 -3.70 -3.44 -3.05
CA LEU A 77 -3.47 -2.10 -2.54
C LEU A 77 -2.21 -1.52 -3.19
N LYS A 78 -2.30 -0.30 -3.68
CA LYS A 78 -1.19 0.47 -4.24
C LYS A 78 -1.04 1.76 -3.44
N PHE A 79 0.19 2.16 -3.21
CA PHE A 79 0.52 3.45 -2.61
C PHE A 79 1.14 4.37 -3.66
N ALA A 80 0.55 5.55 -3.83
CA ALA A 80 1.06 6.64 -4.63
C ALA A 80 1.31 7.82 -3.68
N ASP A 81 2.58 8.10 -3.41
CA ASP A 81 2.97 9.10 -2.42
C ASP A 81 2.76 10.53 -2.96
N TYR A 82 1.50 11.00 -2.86
CA TYR A 82 1.13 12.36 -3.26
C TYR A 82 0.83 13.26 -2.05
N GLY A 83 0.71 12.70 -0.85
CA GLY A 83 0.30 13.43 0.35
C GLY A 83 -1.15 13.94 0.30
N ILE A 84 -1.98 13.42 -0.59
CA ILE A 84 -3.37 13.84 -0.81
C ILE A 84 -4.32 12.86 -0.12
N MET A 85 -5.30 13.36 0.63
CA MET A 85 -6.34 12.52 1.27
C MET A 85 -7.34 12.02 0.22
N ALA A 86 -6.89 11.05 -0.58
CA ALA A 86 -7.63 10.48 -1.68
C ALA A 86 -7.36 8.99 -1.84
N ALA A 87 -8.32 8.29 -2.45
CA ALA A 87 -8.12 6.94 -2.94
C ALA A 87 -8.84 6.75 -4.28
N THR A 88 -8.23 5.95 -5.16
CA THR A 88 -8.82 5.55 -6.44
C THR A 88 -9.19 4.08 -6.38
N PHE A 89 -10.44 3.79 -6.67
CA PHE A 89 -11.02 2.45 -6.72
C PHE A 89 -11.17 2.02 -8.17
N LEU A 90 -10.66 0.85 -8.51
CA LEU A 90 -10.71 0.31 -9.86
C LEU A 90 -11.31 -1.10 -9.84
N ASN A 91 -12.34 -1.31 -10.64
CA ASN A 91 -12.87 -2.64 -10.94
C ASN A 91 -12.19 -3.20 -12.19
N LEU A 92 -11.42 -4.27 -12.02
CA LEU A 92 -10.64 -4.91 -13.10
C LEU A 92 -11.50 -5.59 -14.17
N GLU A 93 -12.73 -5.97 -13.82
CA GLU A 93 -13.64 -6.65 -14.76
C GLU A 93 -14.30 -5.66 -15.71
N THR A 94 -14.72 -4.51 -15.19
CA THR A 94 -15.46 -3.50 -15.97
C THR A 94 -14.60 -2.33 -16.45
N GLY A 95 -13.40 -2.19 -15.90
CA GLY A 95 -12.52 -1.04 -16.14
C GLY A 95 -13.01 0.27 -15.48
N LYS A 96 -14.15 0.26 -14.76
CA LYS A 96 -14.64 1.43 -14.04
C LYS A 96 -13.68 1.84 -12.95
N ALA A 97 -13.32 3.12 -12.93
CA ALA A 97 -12.47 3.68 -11.89
C ALA A 97 -12.95 5.04 -11.44
N PHE A 98 -12.97 5.26 -10.12
CA PHE A 98 -13.32 6.52 -9.49
C PHE A 98 -12.28 6.88 -8.43
N ARG A 99 -11.83 8.13 -8.48
CA ARG A 99 -10.99 8.75 -7.46
C ARG A 99 -11.88 9.55 -6.52
N VAL A 100 -11.83 9.22 -5.24
CA VAL A 100 -12.57 9.89 -4.15
C VAL A 100 -11.57 10.70 -3.36
N VAL A 101 -11.79 12.00 -3.26
CA VAL A 101 -10.90 12.97 -2.58
C VAL A 101 -11.66 13.59 -1.42
N SER A 102 -11.10 13.55 -0.22
CA SER A 102 -11.64 14.31 0.91
C SER A 102 -11.40 15.80 0.70
N THR A 103 -12.42 16.61 0.95
CA THR A 103 -12.32 18.07 0.79
C THR A 103 -11.75 18.71 2.05
N GLU A 104 -10.96 19.79 1.90
CA GLU A 104 -10.51 20.58 3.06
C GLU A 104 -11.67 21.42 3.63
N GLU A 105 -12.62 21.82 2.80
CA GLU A 105 -13.82 22.54 3.20
C GLU A 105 -14.65 21.77 4.24
N ALA A 106 -14.67 20.43 4.15
CA ALA A 106 -15.34 19.58 5.14
C ALA A 106 -14.73 19.75 6.56
N ARG A 107 -13.43 20.08 6.64
CA ARG A 107 -12.77 20.36 7.91
C ARG A 107 -13.27 21.63 8.55
N ASP A 108 -13.47 22.67 7.76
CA ASP A 108 -13.97 23.98 8.22
C ASP A 108 -15.46 23.88 8.59
N LEU A 109 -16.22 23.11 7.81
CA LEU A 109 -17.64 22.86 8.05
C LEU A 109 -17.90 21.96 9.27
N ALA A 110 -16.89 21.37 9.90
CA ALA A 110 -17.07 20.54 11.09
C ALA A 110 -17.78 21.28 12.23
N THR A 111 -17.54 22.58 12.35
CA THR A 111 -18.21 23.44 13.34
C THR A 111 -19.71 23.60 13.06
N VAL A 112 -20.13 23.51 11.82
CA VAL A 112 -21.55 23.60 11.39
C VAL A 112 -22.28 22.28 11.65
N TYR A 113 -21.61 21.15 11.38
CA TYR A 113 -22.23 19.81 11.52
C TYR A 113 -22.15 19.23 12.93
N ALA A 114 -21.30 19.78 13.79
CA ALA A 114 -21.15 19.36 15.17
C ALA A 114 -20.89 20.58 16.11
N PRO A 115 -21.81 21.56 16.14
CA PRO A 115 -21.60 22.81 16.88
C PRO A 115 -21.48 22.61 18.39
N GLU A 116 -22.18 21.60 18.94
CA GLU A 116 -22.20 21.31 20.37
C GLU A 116 -20.96 20.55 20.88
N VAL A 117 -20.07 20.12 19.94
CA VAL A 117 -18.91 19.30 20.31
C VAL A 117 -17.67 20.19 20.46
N SER A 118 -17.12 20.23 21.66
CA SER A 118 -15.88 20.93 21.95
C SER A 118 -14.63 20.09 21.63
N GLY A 119 -13.60 20.75 21.14
CA GLY A 119 -12.31 20.14 20.77
C GLY A 119 -12.27 19.68 19.33
N LYS A 120 -11.33 20.23 18.55
CA LYS A 120 -11.20 20.09 17.09
C LYS A 120 -11.32 18.64 16.59
N SER A 121 -10.59 17.72 17.21
CA SER A 121 -10.58 16.32 16.77
C SER A 121 -11.93 15.62 17.00
N ARG A 122 -12.56 15.84 18.16
CA ARG A 122 -13.88 15.26 18.48
C ARG A 122 -14.97 15.87 17.60
N GLN A 123 -14.92 17.17 17.38
CA GLN A 123 -15.85 17.89 16.50
C GLN A 123 -15.78 17.36 15.06
N GLN A 124 -14.58 17.22 14.50
CA GLN A 124 -14.36 16.63 13.18
C GLN A 124 -14.86 15.18 13.12
N LEU A 125 -14.56 14.35 14.13
CA LEU A 125 -15.02 12.98 14.19
C LEU A 125 -16.55 12.90 14.12
N THR A 126 -17.24 13.67 14.96
CA THR A 126 -18.71 13.71 14.99
C THR A 126 -19.27 14.23 13.67
N ALA A 127 -18.75 15.35 13.19
CA ALA A 127 -19.19 15.97 11.95
C ALA A 127 -19.04 15.03 10.74
N TYR A 128 -17.91 14.37 10.63
CA TYR A 128 -17.65 13.44 9.51
C TYR A 128 -18.54 12.20 9.53
N CYS A 129 -19.10 11.84 10.68
CA CYS A 129 -20.09 10.75 10.75
C CYS A 129 -21.45 11.16 10.13
N CYS A 130 -21.84 12.43 10.18
CA CYS A 130 -23.15 12.91 9.76
C CYS A 130 -23.15 13.78 8.49
N MET A 131 -22.00 14.30 8.05
CA MET A 131 -21.89 15.07 6.81
C MET A 131 -22.38 14.25 5.59
N PRO A 132 -23.11 14.83 4.63
CA PRO A 132 -23.36 14.19 3.35
C PRO A 132 -22.06 13.86 2.61
N ASP A 133 -22.05 12.77 1.82
CA ASP A 133 -20.88 12.41 1.00
C ASP A 133 -20.49 13.52 0.02
N SER A 134 -21.46 14.28 -0.49
CA SER A 134 -21.23 15.42 -1.40
C SER A 134 -20.51 16.61 -0.74
N VAL A 135 -20.53 16.71 0.58
CA VAL A 135 -19.78 17.70 1.36
C VAL A 135 -18.39 17.17 1.71
N LEU A 136 -18.33 15.90 2.11
CA LEU A 136 -17.10 15.29 2.58
C LEU A 136 -16.16 14.94 1.44
N PHE A 137 -16.67 14.65 0.24
CA PHE A 137 -15.87 14.15 -0.87
C PHE A 137 -16.15 14.87 -2.19
N ARG A 138 -15.09 14.99 -2.99
CA ARG A 138 -15.17 15.17 -4.44
C ARG A 138 -14.90 13.83 -5.10
N VAL A 139 -15.69 13.51 -6.13
CA VAL A 139 -15.56 12.27 -6.90
C VAL A 139 -15.18 12.59 -8.33
N GLN A 140 -14.16 11.89 -8.83
CA GLN A 140 -13.67 12.03 -10.19
C GLN A 140 -13.73 10.66 -10.88
N GLN A 141 -14.38 10.57 -12.02
CA GLN A 141 -14.21 9.41 -12.88
C GLN A 141 -12.85 9.52 -13.55
N VAL A 142 -12.05 8.45 -13.47
CA VAL A 142 -10.68 8.44 -13.97
C VAL A 142 -10.42 7.20 -14.81
N ARG A 143 -9.35 7.23 -15.60
CA ARG A 143 -8.79 6.07 -16.29
C ARG A 143 -7.47 5.69 -15.63
N VAL A 144 -7.35 4.44 -15.19
CA VAL A 144 -6.14 3.92 -14.55
C VAL A 144 -5.45 2.94 -15.51
N PRO A 145 -4.33 3.31 -16.15
CA PRO A 145 -3.55 2.38 -16.95
C PRO A 145 -2.79 1.42 -16.01
N ILE A 146 -3.14 0.15 -16.01
CA ILE A 146 -2.43 -0.89 -15.25
C ILE A 146 -1.52 -1.68 -16.17
N LYS A 147 -0.26 -1.79 -15.78
CA LYS A 147 0.67 -2.70 -16.44
C LYS A 147 0.38 -4.15 -16.03
N PRO A 148 0.52 -5.15 -16.93
CA PRO A 148 0.31 -6.55 -16.57
C PRO A 148 1.10 -6.99 -15.34
N VAL A 149 2.34 -6.53 -15.20
CA VAL A 149 3.20 -6.81 -14.04
C VAL A 149 2.69 -6.21 -12.72
N ASP A 150 1.73 -5.30 -12.74
CA ASP A 150 1.12 -4.68 -11.56
C ASP A 150 -0.21 -5.32 -11.13
N LEU A 151 -0.72 -6.25 -11.92
CA LEU A 151 -1.93 -7.00 -11.58
C LEU A 151 -1.70 -7.93 -10.38
N PRO A 152 -2.76 -8.19 -9.57
CA PRO A 152 -2.72 -9.26 -8.58
C PRO A 152 -2.34 -10.60 -9.21
N GLY A 153 -1.48 -11.38 -8.54
CA GLY A 153 -1.05 -12.67 -9.05
C GLY A 153 0.38 -13.03 -8.65
N PRO A 154 0.89 -14.17 -9.12
CA PRO A 154 2.26 -14.60 -8.87
C PRO A 154 3.27 -13.68 -9.56
N THR A 155 4.52 -13.74 -9.10
CA THR A 155 5.64 -13.04 -9.75
C THR A 155 5.79 -13.49 -11.20
N GLN A 156 5.71 -12.56 -12.14
CA GLN A 156 5.78 -12.83 -13.58
C GLN A 156 7.22 -12.76 -14.13
N ARG A 157 8.05 -11.93 -13.51
CA ARG A 157 9.42 -11.66 -13.95
C ARG A 157 10.36 -11.52 -12.77
N LYS A 158 11.57 -12.09 -12.91
CA LYS A 158 12.69 -11.93 -11.98
C LYS A 158 13.95 -11.63 -12.77
N VAL A 159 14.74 -10.70 -12.29
CA VAL A 159 16.08 -10.39 -12.83
C VAL A 159 17.06 -10.23 -11.68
N THR A 160 18.31 -10.58 -11.90
CA THR A 160 19.37 -10.35 -10.91
C THR A 160 20.02 -9.00 -11.19
N CYS A 161 20.17 -8.18 -10.16
CA CYS A 161 20.86 -6.90 -10.24
C CYS A 161 22.35 -7.14 -10.55
N GLY A 162 22.84 -6.58 -11.66
CA GLY A 162 24.25 -6.73 -12.05
C GLY A 162 25.24 -6.06 -11.09
N SER A 163 24.78 -5.12 -10.26
CA SER A 163 25.62 -4.41 -9.28
C SER A 163 25.69 -5.13 -7.92
N CYS A 164 24.57 -5.49 -7.33
CA CYS A 164 24.52 -6.02 -5.96
C CYS A 164 24.08 -7.49 -5.86
N GLY A 165 23.73 -8.16 -6.94
CA GLY A 165 23.33 -9.55 -6.96
C GLY A 165 21.91 -9.84 -6.41
N GLN A 166 21.18 -8.82 -5.90
CA GLN A 166 19.83 -9.01 -5.38
C GLN A 166 18.84 -9.29 -6.50
N VAL A 167 17.84 -10.15 -6.21
CA VAL A 167 16.77 -10.47 -7.17
C VAL A 167 15.69 -9.42 -7.14
N VAL A 168 15.48 -8.76 -8.27
CA VAL A 168 14.42 -7.78 -8.52
C VAL A 168 13.24 -8.48 -9.20
N ARG A 169 12.02 -8.16 -8.77
CA ARG A 169 10.80 -8.81 -9.26
C ARG A 169 9.89 -7.81 -9.95
N ASP A 170 9.08 -8.34 -10.88
CA ASP A 170 7.90 -7.67 -11.44
C ASP A 170 8.20 -6.31 -12.10
N GLY A 171 9.30 -6.25 -12.87
CA GLY A 171 9.64 -5.08 -13.67
C GLY A 171 10.05 -3.86 -12.84
N ARG A 172 10.59 -4.09 -11.62
CA ARG A 172 11.11 -3.01 -10.76
C ARG A 172 12.59 -2.74 -10.99
N GLU A 173 13.19 -3.46 -11.93
CA GLU A 173 14.56 -3.21 -12.38
C GLU A 173 14.66 -1.91 -13.19
N VAL A 174 15.84 -1.33 -13.20
CA VAL A 174 16.25 -0.22 -14.04
C VAL A 174 17.24 -0.76 -15.08
N VAL A 175 17.08 -0.36 -16.33
CA VAL A 175 18.03 -0.70 -17.41
C VAL A 175 19.19 0.28 -17.33
N SER A 176 20.41 -0.22 -17.18
CA SER A 176 21.64 0.59 -17.07
C SER A 176 22.82 -0.16 -17.69
N GLY A 177 23.59 0.51 -18.55
CA GLY A 177 24.80 -0.06 -19.15
C GLY A 177 24.60 -1.36 -19.92
N GLY A 178 23.42 -1.55 -20.53
CA GLY A 178 23.08 -2.78 -21.26
C GLY A 178 22.67 -3.97 -20.37
N GLY A 179 22.54 -3.77 -19.06
CA GLY A 179 22.09 -4.75 -18.09
C GLY A 179 20.94 -4.26 -17.21
N TYR A 180 20.62 -5.04 -16.17
CA TYR A 180 19.59 -4.69 -15.20
C TYR A 180 20.22 -4.41 -13.85
N VAL A 181 19.78 -3.35 -13.18
CA VAL A 181 20.13 -3.01 -11.80
C VAL A 181 18.88 -2.77 -10.97
N CYS A 182 18.96 -2.95 -9.66
CA CYS A 182 17.86 -2.58 -8.76
C CYS A 182 17.82 -1.07 -8.58
N ARG A 183 16.66 -0.51 -8.19
CA ARG A 183 16.51 0.92 -7.94
C ARG A 183 17.50 1.48 -6.93
N PRO A 184 17.75 0.82 -5.77
CA PRO A 184 18.77 1.29 -4.84
C PRO A 184 20.16 1.45 -5.48
N CYS A 185 20.54 0.57 -6.40
CA CYS A 185 21.83 0.71 -7.10
C CYS A 185 21.82 1.78 -8.21
N ALA A 186 20.66 2.04 -8.81
CA ALA A 186 20.52 3.03 -9.88
C ALA A 186 20.30 4.45 -9.37
N GLU A 187 19.46 4.59 -8.32
CA GLU A 187 18.88 5.86 -7.87
C GLU A 187 19.34 6.25 -6.47
N GLY A 188 19.99 5.33 -5.75
CA GLY A 188 20.32 5.45 -4.33
C GLY A 188 19.31 4.75 -3.42
N ALA A 189 19.80 4.25 -2.28
CA ALA A 189 18.98 3.62 -1.26
C ALA A 189 18.48 4.66 -0.23
N TYR A 190 17.34 4.38 0.43
CA TYR A 190 16.86 5.19 1.55
C TYR A 190 17.69 5.01 2.84
N PHE A 191 18.64 4.08 2.84
CA PHE A 191 19.54 3.79 3.96
C PHE A 191 20.98 3.98 3.52
N SER A 192 21.88 4.16 4.49
CA SER A 192 23.33 4.29 4.28
C SER A 192 24.10 3.37 5.26
N ASN A 193 25.38 3.16 4.99
CA ASN A 193 26.30 2.42 5.88
C ASN A 193 25.83 1.00 6.21
N ALA A 194 25.23 0.31 5.25
CA ALA A 194 24.81 -1.07 5.42
C ALA A 194 26.03 -1.97 5.70
N ARG A 195 25.93 -2.80 6.74
CA ARG A 195 26.92 -3.82 7.10
C ARG A 195 26.22 -5.17 7.15
N GLU A 196 26.86 -6.17 6.58
CA GLU A 196 26.42 -7.55 6.81
C GLU A 196 26.60 -7.92 8.28
N VAL A 197 25.53 -8.45 8.87
CA VAL A 197 25.55 -8.99 10.23
C VAL A 197 25.66 -10.50 10.13
N THR A 198 26.66 -11.08 10.75
CA THR A 198 26.82 -12.53 10.78
C THR A 198 25.88 -13.15 11.81
N TRP A 199 25.42 -14.38 11.56
CA TRP A 199 24.54 -15.08 12.49
C TRP A 199 25.21 -15.31 13.86
N ALA A 200 26.52 -15.42 13.89
CA ALA A 200 27.30 -15.53 15.13
C ALA A 200 27.19 -14.28 16.02
N ASP A 201 26.93 -13.10 15.43
CA ASP A 201 26.77 -11.84 16.17
C ASP A 201 25.36 -11.70 16.80
N MET A 202 24.45 -12.63 16.48
CA MET A 202 23.05 -12.58 16.91
C MET A 202 22.73 -13.75 17.84
N ASN A 203 22.86 -13.55 19.14
CA ASN A 203 22.56 -14.55 20.15
C ASN A 203 21.08 -15.00 20.25
N TRP A 204 20.17 -14.34 19.51
CA TRP A 204 18.76 -14.70 19.37
C TRP A 204 18.44 -15.43 18.06
N ALA A 205 19.44 -15.59 17.18
CA ALA A 205 19.21 -16.22 15.88
C ALA A 205 18.68 -17.64 16.04
N PRO A 206 17.71 -18.08 15.22
CA PRO A 206 17.31 -19.48 15.18
C PRO A 206 18.54 -20.34 14.84
N GLY A 207 18.64 -21.52 15.45
CA GLY A 207 19.77 -22.43 15.28
C GLY A 207 20.11 -22.71 13.81
N GLU A 208 21.16 -23.46 13.59
CA GLU A 208 21.70 -23.75 12.26
C GLU A 208 20.62 -24.18 11.28
N ALA A 209 20.66 -23.58 10.08
CA ALA A 209 19.78 -23.99 9.01
C ALA A 209 20.03 -25.48 8.70
N PRO A 210 18.98 -26.31 8.49
CA PRO A 210 19.17 -27.67 8.09
C PRO A 210 20.02 -27.71 6.81
N GLU A 211 21.00 -28.63 6.75
CA GLU A 211 21.74 -28.84 5.52
C GLU A 211 20.77 -29.20 4.40
N LEU A 212 20.71 -28.33 3.38
CA LEU A 212 19.96 -28.64 2.17
C LEU A 212 20.69 -29.80 1.51
N SER A 213 20.08 -31.00 1.55
CA SER A 213 20.64 -32.14 0.82
C SER A 213 20.84 -31.74 -0.64
N ALA A 214 21.99 -32.07 -1.20
CA ALA A 214 22.50 -31.66 -2.52
C ALA A 214 21.67 -32.18 -3.73
N SER A 215 20.38 -32.47 -3.57
CA SER A 215 19.53 -33.09 -4.60
C SER A 215 18.70 -32.12 -5.43
N HIS A 216 18.92 -30.80 -5.31
CA HIS A 216 18.28 -29.82 -6.22
C HIS A 216 19.38 -29.00 -6.90
N ASP A 217 19.98 -29.62 -7.92
CA ASP A 217 20.85 -28.98 -8.90
C ASP A 217 20.01 -28.03 -9.78
N HIS A 218 19.74 -26.85 -9.26
CA HIS A 218 19.38 -25.71 -10.07
C HIS A 218 20.63 -24.83 -10.13
N GLY A 219 21.41 -25.00 -11.22
CA GLY A 219 22.70 -24.38 -11.51
C GLY A 219 22.80 -22.87 -11.31
N HIS A 220 22.63 -22.42 -10.09
CA HIS A 220 22.91 -21.06 -9.65
C HIS A 220 24.07 -21.08 -8.67
N HIS A 221 25.28 -20.97 -9.24
CA HIS A 221 26.46 -20.66 -8.45
C HIS A 221 26.23 -19.34 -7.70
N PHE A 222 25.91 -19.43 -6.41
CA PHE A 222 26.07 -18.30 -5.50
C PHE A 222 27.56 -17.99 -5.38
N LYS A 223 28.03 -17.03 -6.19
CA LYS A 223 29.32 -16.40 -5.92
C LYS A 223 29.14 -15.49 -4.71
N ASN A 224 29.84 -15.83 -3.62
CA ASN A 224 29.87 -15.07 -2.37
C ASN A 224 30.21 -13.58 -2.66
N PRO A 225 29.32 -12.60 -2.43
CA PRO A 225 29.55 -11.20 -2.78
C PRO A 225 30.35 -10.42 -1.73
N GLY A 226 30.92 -11.09 -0.72
CA GLY A 226 31.47 -10.48 0.48
C GLY A 226 32.69 -9.55 0.35
N LYS A 227 33.14 -9.18 -0.84
CA LYS A 227 34.29 -8.27 -1.00
C LYS A 227 34.09 -7.04 -1.89
N ARG A 228 32.92 -6.83 -2.49
CA ARG A 228 32.71 -5.70 -3.44
C ARG A 228 31.77 -4.59 -2.96
N HIS A 229 31.09 -4.75 -1.82
CA HIS A 229 30.15 -3.74 -1.34
C HIS A 229 30.76 -2.57 -0.57
N ALA A 230 31.95 -2.74 -0.01
CA ALA A 230 32.57 -1.69 0.84
C ALA A 230 33.15 -0.52 0.02
N GLU A 231 33.51 -0.76 -1.24
CA GLU A 231 34.21 0.28 -2.04
C GLU A 231 33.27 1.16 -2.89
N VAL A 232 32.05 0.71 -3.20
CA VAL A 232 31.16 1.45 -4.10
C VAL A 232 30.32 2.51 -3.36
N ILE A 233 30.10 2.33 -2.05
CA ILE A 233 29.27 3.25 -1.25
C ILE A 233 30.09 4.37 -0.59
N ALA A 234 31.43 4.28 -0.60
CA ALA A 234 32.32 5.30 0.01
C ALA A 234 32.66 6.50 -0.89
N LEU A 235 32.15 6.57 -2.13
CA LEU A 235 32.54 7.60 -3.11
C LEU A 235 31.36 8.41 -3.69
N ARG A 236 30.26 8.55 -2.97
CA ARG A 236 29.25 9.59 -3.34
C ARG A 236 28.53 10.12 -2.12
#